data_5f264b440d3f425e84b8c133488ce060
#
_entry.id   5f264b440d3f425e84b8c133488ce060
#
_cell.length_a   1.000
_cell.length_b   1.000
_cell.length_c   1.000
_cell.angle_alpha   90.00
_cell.angle_beta   90.00
_cell.angle_gamma   90.00
#
_symmetry.space_group_name_H-M   'P 1'
#
loop_
_entity.id
_entity.type
_entity.pdbx_description
1 polymer ?
#
loop_
_entity_poly.entity_id
_entity_poly.type
_entity_poly.pdbx_seq_one_letter_code
_entity_poly.pdbx_strand_id
1 'polypeptide(L)'
;MSQNNNDIYILGIESSCDDTSCSIIKNGILLSNVTANQSIHEQYGGVIPELASRDHQKNIVPVVDAALKKAHVTLSQINAIAVTRGPGLSGSLLVGLSFAKSLALALNIPLMEVNHMQGHILAHFIDEEGFDKPTFPFLALKIGRA
;
A
#
# COMPACT_ATOMS: atom_id res chain seq x y z
N MET A 1 -31.82 -13.16 11.97
CA MET A 1 -30.59 -13.96 11.83
C MET A 1 -29.46 -12.95 11.57
N SER A 2 -28.72 -12.56 12.61
CA SER A 2 -27.55 -11.67 12.46
C SER A 2 -26.45 -12.48 11.78
N GLN A 3 -26.15 -12.16 10.54
CA GLN A 3 -24.91 -12.60 9.91
C GLN A 3 -23.77 -11.92 10.68
N ASN A 4 -23.08 -12.68 11.54
CA ASN A 4 -21.76 -12.32 12.03
C ASN A 4 -20.79 -12.41 10.83
N ASN A 5 -20.87 -11.45 9.96
CA ASN A 5 -19.91 -11.30 8.89
C ASN A 5 -18.71 -10.59 9.50
N ASN A 6 -17.74 -11.34 10.00
CA ASN A 6 -16.44 -10.81 10.40
C ASN A 6 -15.63 -10.47 9.14
N ASP A 7 -16.12 -9.50 8.35
CA ASP A 7 -15.38 -8.98 7.23
C ASP A 7 -14.13 -8.26 7.73
N ILE A 8 -12.97 -8.67 7.25
CA ILE A 8 -11.69 -8.08 7.60
C ILE A 8 -11.24 -7.17 6.46
N TYR A 9 -11.17 -5.86 6.75
CA TYR A 9 -10.68 -4.85 5.84
C TYR A 9 -9.26 -4.43 6.24
N ILE A 10 -8.34 -4.48 5.30
CA ILE A 10 -6.95 -4.04 5.47
C ILE A 10 -6.68 -2.88 4.53
N LEU A 11 -6.13 -1.79 5.08
CA LEU A 11 -5.63 -0.65 4.32
C LEU A 11 -4.12 -0.80 4.15
N GLY A 12 -3.65 -0.94 2.91
CA GLY A 12 -2.24 -1.05 2.55
C GLY A 12 -1.67 0.29 2.10
N ILE A 13 -0.47 0.64 2.57
CA ILE A 13 0.24 1.88 2.21
C ILE A 13 1.63 1.55 1.70
N GLU A 14 1.98 2.10 0.53
CA GLU A 14 3.31 2.00 -0.07
C GLU A 14 3.85 3.38 -0.42
N SER A 15 5.08 3.67 0.03
CA SER A 15 5.79 4.93 -0.24
C SER A 15 7.31 4.74 -0.29
N SER A 16 7.79 3.58 -0.73
CA SER A 16 9.22 3.23 -0.59
C SER A 16 10.17 3.94 -1.55
N CYS A 17 9.67 4.47 -2.67
CA CYS A 17 10.49 5.11 -3.70
C CYS A 17 9.90 6.45 -4.14
N ASP A 18 9.21 6.47 -5.28
CA ASP A 18 8.65 7.67 -5.92
C ASP A 18 7.10 7.64 -5.97
N ASP A 19 6.49 6.50 -6.04
CA ASP A 19 5.04 6.38 -6.09
C ASP A 19 4.42 6.31 -4.69
N THR A 20 3.32 7.06 -4.50
CA THR A 20 2.46 6.95 -3.31
C THR A 20 1.27 6.08 -3.64
N SER A 21 1.13 4.92 -3.00
CA SER A 21 0.04 4.00 -3.28
C SER A 21 -0.74 3.63 -2.02
N CYS A 22 -2.05 3.42 -2.20
CA CYS A 22 -2.94 2.86 -1.18
C CYS A 22 -3.89 1.84 -1.79
N SER A 23 -4.08 0.73 -1.08
CA SER A 23 -5.02 -0.32 -1.45
C SER A 23 -5.96 -0.67 -0.30
N ILE A 24 -7.15 -1.14 -0.64
CA ILE A 24 -8.12 -1.72 0.30
C ILE A 24 -8.36 -3.17 -0.09
N ILE A 25 -8.12 -4.07 0.86
CA ILE A 25 -8.35 -5.50 0.70
C ILE A 25 -9.44 -5.94 1.69
N LYS A 26 -10.41 -6.71 1.21
CA LYS A 26 -11.44 -7.34 2.03
C LYS A 26 -11.34 -8.85 1.93
N ASN A 27 -11.05 -9.55 3.03
CA ASN A 27 -10.97 -11.01 3.08
C ASN A 27 -10.07 -11.62 1.98
N GLY A 28 -8.97 -10.94 1.63
CA GLY A 28 -8.05 -11.35 0.57
C GLY A 28 -8.39 -10.84 -0.84
N ILE A 29 -9.57 -10.23 -1.02
CA ILE A 29 -10.01 -9.68 -2.31
C ILE A 29 -9.63 -8.20 -2.40
N LEU A 30 -9.02 -7.78 -3.50
CA LEU A 30 -8.69 -6.40 -3.78
C LEU A 30 -9.96 -5.60 -4.14
N LEU A 31 -10.31 -4.61 -3.32
CA LEU A 31 -11.44 -3.71 -3.59
C LEU A 31 -11.00 -2.44 -4.32
N SER A 32 -9.82 -1.93 -3.99
CA SER A 32 -9.26 -0.76 -4.65
C SER A 32 -7.73 -0.76 -4.58
N ASN A 33 -7.12 -0.20 -5.61
CA ASN A 33 -5.71 0.17 -5.65
C ASN A 33 -5.61 1.54 -6.33
N VAL A 34 -4.98 2.51 -5.68
CA VAL A 34 -4.80 3.88 -6.15
C VAL A 34 -3.35 4.26 -6.00
N THR A 35 -2.76 4.77 -7.07
CA THR A 35 -1.37 5.23 -7.10
C THR A 35 -1.30 6.65 -7.62
N ALA A 36 -0.58 7.51 -6.92
CA ALA A 36 -0.19 8.82 -7.41
C ALA A 36 1.27 8.77 -7.86
N ASN A 37 1.50 8.90 -9.15
CA ASN A 37 2.82 8.91 -9.77
C ASN A 37 3.47 10.28 -9.65
N GLN A 38 4.78 10.30 -9.53
CA GLN A 38 5.58 11.53 -9.48
C GLN A 38 6.30 11.76 -10.82
N SER A 39 5.62 12.32 -11.80
CA SER A 39 6.17 12.58 -13.15
C SER A 39 7.35 13.58 -13.15
N ILE A 40 7.54 14.33 -12.06
CA ILE A 40 8.63 15.30 -11.94
C ILE A 40 10.02 14.63 -12.06
N HIS A 41 10.16 13.39 -11.65
CA HIS A 41 11.43 12.66 -11.68
C HIS A 41 11.90 12.34 -13.10
N GLU A 42 11.01 12.27 -14.07
CA GLU A 42 11.34 12.05 -15.49
C GLU A 42 12.19 13.21 -16.04
N GLN A 43 11.94 14.42 -15.57
CA GLN A 43 12.67 15.62 -15.99
C GLN A 43 14.11 15.65 -15.49
N TYR A 44 14.43 14.93 -14.43
CA TYR A 44 15.74 14.86 -13.80
C TYR A 44 16.51 13.57 -14.13
N GLY A 45 15.95 12.70 -14.98
CA GLY A 45 16.59 11.45 -15.37
C GLY A 45 16.68 10.39 -14.26
N GLY A 46 15.90 10.54 -13.19
CA GLY A 46 15.82 9.59 -12.07
C GLY A 46 15.23 10.19 -10.82
N VAL A 47 15.02 9.35 -9.80
CA VAL A 47 14.38 9.76 -8.55
C VAL A 47 15.31 10.66 -7.72
N ILE A 48 14.79 11.83 -7.32
CA ILE A 48 15.43 12.73 -6.36
C ILE A 48 14.79 12.50 -5.00
N PRO A 49 15.51 11.91 -4.01
CA PRO A 49 14.92 11.44 -2.74
C PRO A 49 14.20 12.52 -1.94
N GLU A 50 14.70 13.74 -1.94
CA GLU A 50 14.09 14.87 -1.22
C GLU A 50 12.76 15.29 -1.85
N LEU A 51 12.69 15.36 -3.18
CA LEU A 51 11.45 15.67 -3.88
C LEU A 51 10.42 14.55 -3.69
N ALA A 52 10.86 13.28 -3.79
CA ALA A 52 10.00 12.14 -3.54
C ALA A 52 9.34 12.21 -2.16
N SER A 53 10.11 12.49 -1.11
CA SER A 53 9.59 12.62 0.26
C SER A 53 8.54 13.72 0.38
N ARG A 54 8.77 14.89 -0.23
CA ARG A 54 7.82 16.02 -0.22
C ARG A 54 6.53 15.69 -0.97
N ASP A 55 6.64 14.98 -2.08
CA ASP A 55 5.46 14.60 -2.86
C ASP A 55 4.66 13.50 -2.18
N HIS A 56 5.30 12.55 -1.49
CA HIS A 56 4.58 11.63 -0.60
C HIS A 56 3.76 12.36 0.46
N GLN A 57 4.30 13.40 1.10
CA GLN A 57 3.57 14.21 2.08
C GLN A 57 2.32 14.87 1.48
N LYS A 58 2.38 15.33 0.24
CA LYS A 58 1.23 15.94 -0.44
C LYS A 58 0.19 14.89 -0.85
N ASN A 59 0.65 13.71 -1.29
CA ASN A 59 -0.19 12.72 -1.96
C ASN A 59 -0.82 11.70 -1.01
N ILE A 60 -0.22 11.44 0.17
CA ILE A 60 -0.65 10.31 1.01
C ILE A 60 -2.11 10.42 1.46
N VAL A 61 -2.55 11.61 1.89
CA VAL A 61 -3.94 11.82 2.32
C VAL A 61 -4.93 11.72 1.15
N PRO A 62 -4.72 12.41 0.01
CA PRO A 62 -5.58 12.26 -1.15
C PRO A 62 -5.66 10.83 -1.70
N VAL A 63 -4.55 10.10 -1.72
CA VAL A 63 -4.49 8.72 -2.22
C VAL A 63 -5.27 7.77 -1.31
N VAL A 64 -5.14 7.91 0.01
CA VAL A 64 -5.92 7.12 0.98
C VAL A 64 -7.41 7.43 0.88
N ASP A 65 -7.80 8.70 0.78
CA ASP A 65 -9.19 9.10 0.62
C ASP A 65 -9.79 8.54 -0.69
N ALA A 66 -9.05 8.63 -1.79
CA ALA A 66 -9.46 8.08 -3.08
C ALA A 66 -9.61 6.54 -3.04
N ALA A 67 -8.70 5.84 -2.36
CA ALA A 67 -8.77 4.38 -2.22
C ALA A 67 -10.00 3.95 -1.42
N LEU A 68 -10.31 4.63 -0.31
CA LEU A 68 -11.50 4.38 0.50
C LEU A 68 -12.79 4.64 -0.30
N LYS A 69 -12.87 5.77 -1.00
CA LYS A 69 -14.02 6.11 -1.84
C LYS A 69 -14.25 5.09 -2.96
N LYS A 70 -13.17 4.68 -3.65
CA LYS A 70 -13.23 3.68 -4.72
C LYS A 70 -13.68 2.32 -4.22
N ALA A 71 -13.27 1.94 -3.00
CA ALA A 71 -13.68 0.70 -2.34
C ALA A 71 -15.09 0.77 -1.72
N HIS A 72 -15.70 1.95 -1.65
CA HIS A 72 -16.94 2.21 -0.89
C HIS A 72 -16.83 1.81 0.59
N VAL A 73 -15.67 2.07 1.21
CA VAL A 73 -15.33 1.73 2.60
C VAL A 73 -15.02 2.99 3.38
N THR A 74 -15.44 3.02 4.65
CA THR A 74 -15.11 4.10 5.59
C THR A 74 -13.91 3.72 6.47
N LEU A 75 -13.22 4.70 7.04
CA LEU A 75 -12.11 4.45 7.97
C LEU A 75 -12.52 3.61 9.18
N SER A 76 -13.75 3.74 9.66
CA SER A 76 -14.27 2.97 10.80
C SER A 76 -14.47 1.48 10.53
N GLN A 77 -14.45 1.07 9.27
CA GLN A 77 -14.53 -0.33 8.86
C GLN A 77 -13.16 -1.00 8.75
N ILE A 78 -12.06 -0.23 8.74
CA ILE A 78 -10.71 -0.76 8.63
C ILE A 78 -10.33 -1.48 9.92
N ASN A 79 -9.86 -2.73 9.79
CA ASN A 79 -9.49 -3.58 10.92
C ASN A 79 -7.98 -3.62 11.17
N ALA A 80 -7.16 -3.33 10.14
CA ALA A 80 -5.71 -3.26 10.25
C ALA A 80 -5.12 -2.36 9.16
N ILE A 81 -3.94 -1.80 9.44
CA ILE A 81 -3.15 -1.07 8.44
C ILE A 81 -1.88 -1.87 8.16
N ALA A 82 -1.57 -2.08 6.88
CA ALA A 82 -0.32 -2.64 6.41
C ALA A 82 0.52 -1.52 5.78
N VAL A 83 1.81 -1.44 6.08
CA VAL A 83 2.69 -0.41 5.54
C VAL A 83 4.05 -0.97 5.18
N THR A 84 4.61 -0.54 4.06
CA THR A 84 5.97 -0.92 3.68
C THR A 84 6.99 -0.30 4.62
N ARG A 85 7.75 -1.18 5.31
CA ARG A 85 8.84 -0.78 6.20
C ARG A 85 10.16 -0.54 5.48
N GLY A 86 10.38 -1.23 4.38
CA GLY A 86 11.61 -1.24 3.59
C GLY A 86 11.85 -2.56 2.87
N PRO A 87 12.90 -2.61 2.05
CA PRO A 87 13.83 -1.54 1.69
C PRO A 87 13.20 -0.42 0.86
N GLY A 88 13.84 0.77 0.87
CA GLY A 88 13.40 1.94 0.12
C GLY A 88 14.15 3.20 0.54
N LEU A 89 13.78 4.35 -0.03
CA LEU A 89 14.34 5.65 0.32
C LEU A 89 13.87 6.06 1.72
N SER A 90 14.81 6.38 2.61
CA SER A 90 14.52 6.63 4.03
C SER A 90 13.47 7.73 4.24
N GLY A 91 13.56 8.84 3.51
CA GLY A 91 12.61 9.95 3.61
C GLY A 91 11.21 9.56 3.13
N SER A 92 11.13 8.82 2.03
CA SER A 92 9.87 8.31 1.47
C SER A 92 9.20 7.31 2.41
N LEU A 93 9.96 6.33 2.92
CA LEU A 93 9.48 5.36 3.91
C LEU A 93 8.99 6.04 5.19
N LEU A 94 9.70 7.08 5.66
CA LEU A 94 9.32 7.81 6.87
C LEU A 94 7.94 8.45 6.76
N VAL A 95 7.58 8.96 5.59
CA VAL A 95 6.25 9.57 5.37
C VAL A 95 5.15 8.51 5.53
N GLY A 96 5.24 7.39 4.80
CA GLY A 96 4.25 6.31 4.88
C GLY A 96 4.14 5.70 6.27
N LEU A 97 5.28 5.42 6.91
CA LEU A 97 5.34 4.86 8.26
C LEU A 97 4.73 5.81 9.30
N SER A 98 5.06 7.11 9.25
CA SER A 98 4.51 8.10 10.21
C SER A 98 3.01 8.25 10.05
N PHE A 99 2.52 8.33 8.82
CA PHE A 99 1.10 8.39 8.51
C PHE A 99 0.37 7.13 8.99
N ALA A 100 0.87 5.95 8.64
CA ALA A 100 0.27 4.67 9.01
C ALA A 100 0.21 4.47 10.53
N LYS A 101 1.30 4.81 11.25
CA LYS A 101 1.35 4.76 12.73
C LYS A 101 0.32 5.69 13.36
N SER A 102 0.25 6.93 12.89
CA SER A 102 -0.69 7.92 13.42
C SER A 102 -2.14 7.49 13.19
N LEU A 103 -2.44 6.97 12.00
CA LEU A 103 -3.77 6.49 11.65
C LEU A 103 -4.16 5.25 12.45
N ALA A 104 -3.26 4.27 12.59
CA ALA A 104 -3.48 3.06 13.37
C ALA A 104 -3.73 3.38 14.85
N LEU A 105 -2.97 4.34 15.41
CA LEU A 105 -3.16 4.82 16.77
C LEU A 105 -4.52 5.51 16.95
N ALA A 106 -4.88 6.39 16.01
CA ALA A 106 -6.16 7.13 16.09
C ALA A 106 -7.38 6.21 15.98
N LEU A 107 -7.28 5.14 15.19
CA LEU A 107 -8.36 4.15 15.01
C LEU A 107 -8.31 3.02 16.05
N ASN A 108 -7.25 2.95 16.86
CA ASN A 108 -6.98 1.87 17.81
C ASN A 108 -7.01 0.47 17.17
N ILE A 109 -6.35 0.33 16.01
CA ILE A 109 -6.25 -0.90 15.24
C ILE A 109 -4.78 -1.31 15.04
N PRO A 110 -4.50 -2.60 14.77
CA PRO A 110 -3.13 -3.07 14.57
C PRO A 110 -2.46 -2.47 13.33
N LEU A 111 -1.15 -2.23 13.43
CA LEU A 111 -0.25 -1.87 12.36
C LEU A 111 0.64 -3.07 12.01
N MET A 112 0.69 -3.41 10.72
CA MET A 112 1.48 -4.52 10.19
C MET A 112 2.62 -3.98 9.32
N GLU A 113 3.84 -4.39 9.60
CA GLU A 113 5.02 -4.06 8.79
C GLU A 113 5.16 -5.04 7.62
N VAL A 114 5.37 -4.52 6.41
CA VAL A 114 5.56 -5.32 5.20
C VAL A 114 6.93 -5.03 4.61
N ASN A 115 7.67 -6.09 4.26
CA ASN A 115 8.89 -5.96 3.48
C ASN A 115 8.52 -5.72 2.01
N HIS A 116 9.10 -4.66 1.41
CA HIS A 116 8.82 -4.25 0.02
C HIS A 116 9.02 -5.39 -0.98
N MET A 117 10.12 -6.15 -0.86
CA MET A 117 10.42 -7.26 -1.78
C MET A 117 9.46 -8.45 -1.60
N GLN A 118 9.05 -8.72 -0.36
CA GLN A 118 8.01 -9.72 -0.10
C GLN A 118 6.66 -9.26 -0.65
N GLY A 119 6.35 -7.98 -0.56
CA GLY A 119 5.14 -7.40 -1.15
C GLY A 119 5.05 -7.64 -2.66
N HIS A 120 6.16 -7.48 -3.39
CA HIS A 120 6.21 -7.81 -4.83
C HIS A 120 5.90 -9.29 -5.13
N ILE A 121 6.39 -10.21 -4.31
CA ILE A 121 6.12 -11.64 -4.46
C ILE A 121 4.68 -11.96 -4.08
N LEU A 122 4.22 -11.45 -2.94
CA LEU A 122 2.89 -11.74 -2.40
C LEU A 122 1.75 -11.12 -3.21
N ALA A 123 2.03 -10.05 -3.99
CA ALA A 123 1.06 -9.45 -4.90
C ALA A 123 0.46 -10.47 -5.88
N HIS A 124 1.21 -11.49 -6.27
CA HIS A 124 0.72 -12.55 -7.17
C HIS A 124 -0.32 -13.48 -6.53
N PHE A 125 -0.53 -13.40 -5.21
CA PHE A 125 -1.54 -14.19 -4.49
C PHE A 125 -2.84 -13.42 -4.23
N ILE A 126 -2.92 -12.16 -4.65
CA ILE A 126 -4.16 -11.39 -4.58
C ILE A 126 -5.17 -11.99 -5.56
N ASP A 127 -6.44 -12.11 -5.11
CA ASP A 127 -7.53 -12.54 -5.97
C ASP A 127 -7.89 -11.41 -6.95
N GLU A 128 -7.55 -11.61 -8.23
CA GLU A 128 -7.87 -10.69 -9.30
C GLU A 128 -8.41 -11.47 -10.50
N GLU A 129 -9.52 -11.02 -11.08
CA GLU A 129 -10.18 -11.68 -12.18
C GLU A 129 -9.27 -11.74 -13.42
N GLY A 130 -9.13 -12.94 -13.99
CA GLY A 130 -8.31 -13.19 -15.17
C GLY A 130 -6.83 -13.52 -14.90
N PHE A 131 -6.42 -13.62 -13.63
CA PHE A 131 -5.07 -14.02 -13.26
C PHE A 131 -5.07 -15.27 -12.38
N ASP A 132 -4.29 -16.28 -12.81
CA ASP A 132 -4.08 -17.49 -12.02
C ASP A 132 -3.04 -17.26 -10.93
N LYS A 133 -3.35 -17.69 -9.70
CA LYS A 133 -2.38 -17.66 -8.60
C LYS A 133 -1.28 -18.70 -8.81
N PRO A 134 -0.01 -18.37 -8.47
CA PRO A 134 1.06 -19.36 -8.52
C PRO A 134 0.81 -20.50 -7.52
N THR A 135 1.15 -21.72 -7.92
CA THR A 135 1.12 -22.90 -7.05
C THR A 135 2.50 -23.20 -6.49
N PHE A 136 2.57 -23.67 -5.24
CA PHE A 136 3.84 -24.05 -4.62
C PHE A 136 4.32 -25.44 -5.09
N PRO A 137 5.66 -25.61 -5.29
CA PRO A 137 6.72 -24.60 -5.24
C PRO A 137 6.76 -23.74 -6.51
N PHE A 138 7.15 -22.46 -6.40
CA PHE A 138 7.35 -21.57 -7.56
C PHE A 138 8.68 -20.80 -7.42
N LEU A 139 9.22 -20.34 -8.55
CA LEU A 139 10.40 -19.49 -8.61
C LEU A 139 9.99 -18.05 -8.89
N ALA A 140 10.34 -17.12 -7.98
CA ALA A 140 10.14 -15.70 -8.20
C ALA A 140 11.45 -15.05 -8.66
N LEU A 141 11.46 -14.47 -9.87
CA LEU A 141 12.58 -13.72 -10.41
C LEU A 141 12.20 -12.23 -10.46
N LYS A 142 12.87 -11.42 -9.64
CA LYS A 142 12.69 -9.97 -9.63
C LYS A 142 13.82 -9.34 -10.45
N ILE A 143 13.48 -8.81 -11.63
CA ILE A 143 14.40 -8.08 -12.50
C ILE A 143 13.97 -6.61 -12.50
N GLY A 144 14.91 -5.70 -12.20
CA GLY A 144 14.65 -4.26 -12.19
C GLY A 144 15.56 -3.53 -11.24
N ARG A 145 15.41 -2.20 -11.19
CA ARG A 145 16.14 -1.38 -10.22
C ARG A 145 15.56 -1.61 -8.83
N ALA A 146 16.44 -1.89 -7.90
CA ALA A 146 16.15 -1.78 -6.48
C ALA A 146 16.23 -0.33 -6.06
#